data_b85920722f33fabbd660e5aec6ac3b45
#
_entry.id   b85920722f33fabbd660e5aec6ac3b45
#
_cell.length_a   1.000
_cell.length_b   1.000
_cell.length_c   1.000
_cell.angle_alpha   90.00
_cell.angle_beta   90.00
_cell.angle_gamma   90.00
#
_symmetry.space_group_name_H-M   'P 1'
#
loop_
_entity.id
_entity.type
_entity.pdbx_description
1 polymer ?
#
loop_
_entity_poly.entity_id
_entity_poly.type
_entity_poly.pdbx_seq_one_letter_code
_entity_poly.pdbx_strand_id
1 'polypeptide(L)'
;MSHFTGLDISKKRQDFLRSIYSITHAPCPTEFIASLLESVEIKRLWPVFNKSQKRYEQLWGIYHFEDSRGYRRLAIDKKQKHTTPIASFSMLVDAHRLLWKLVKEFELHPVLCFLDATGAAELPEITSYNRSVAAALDWLEAQKETFLIRDKEACVLVEEGKFYGMGKIEKDTDITRIEHIKPQLVPYPENEVLRSMIRNFAERYPHKVVKIA
;
A
#
# COMPACT_ATOMS: atom_id res chain seq x y z
N MET A 1 -19.00 -21.18 1.82
CA MET A 1 -20.33 -21.40 1.22
C MET A 1 -21.51 -21.27 2.20
N SER A 2 -21.34 -20.60 3.35
CA SER A 2 -22.40 -20.44 4.37
C SER A 2 -23.44 -19.37 4.07
N HIS A 3 -23.30 -18.61 2.99
CA HIS A 3 -24.22 -17.50 2.68
C HIS A 3 -25.60 -17.98 2.19
N PHE A 4 -25.70 -19.21 1.68
CA PHE A 4 -26.93 -19.73 1.06
C PHE A 4 -27.66 -20.81 1.88
N THR A 5 -27.06 -21.32 2.95
CA THR A 5 -27.54 -22.57 3.63
C THR A 5 -27.96 -22.41 5.10
N GLY A 6 -28.13 -21.20 5.63
CA GLY A 6 -28.54 -21.01 7.04
C GLY A 6 -30.04 -20.87 7.23
N LEU A 7 -30.62 -21.61 8.20
CA LEU A 7 -32.04 -21.62 8.53
C LEU A 7 -32.53 -20.32 9.19
N ASP A 8 -31.62 -19.52 9.78
CA ASP A 8 -31.97 -18.26 10.45
C ASP A 8 -31.36 -17.07 9.66
N ILE A 9 -32.11 -16.59 8.68
CA ILE A 9 -31.67 -15.56 7.76
C ILE A 9 -32.20 -14.20 8.25
N SER A 10 -31.29 -13.32 8.73
CA SER A 10 -31.64 -11.95 9.08
C SER A 10 -32.29 -11.21 7.89
N LYS A 11 -33.19 -10.25 8.15
CA LYS A 11 -33.85 -9.43 7.12
C LYS A 11 -32.88 -8.89 6.08
N LYS A 12 -31.72 -8.38 6.53
CA LYS A 12 -30.66 -7.85 5.67
C LYS A 12 -30.06 -8.91 4.72
N ARG A 13 -29.95 -10.16 5.17
CA ARG A 13 -29.46 -11.26 4.34
C ARG A 13 -30.51 -11.70 3.33
N GLN A 14 -31.81 -11.65 3.70
CA GLN A 14 -32.91 -11.88 2.76
C GLN A 14 -32.94 -10.84 1.66
N ASP A 15 -32.77 -9.55 1.99
CA ASP A 15 -32.72 -8.45 1.02
C ASP A 15 -31.52 -8.62 0.06
N PHE A 16 -30.36 -9.03 0.58
CA PHE A 16 -29.20 -9.37 -0.26
C PHE A 16 -29.53 -10.51 -1.23
N LEU A 17 -30.08 -11.63 -0.74
CA LEU A 17 -30.40 -12.79 -1.59
C LEU A 17 -31.43 -12.44 -2.67
N ARG A 18 -32.44 -11.64 -2.34
CA ARG A 18 -33.47 -11.19 -3.29
C ARG A 18 -32.93 -10.24 -4.36
N SER A 19 -31.81 -9.57 -4.11
CA SER A 19 -31.17 -8.66 -5.04
C SER A 19 -30.24 -9.33 -6.05
N ILE A 20 -30.04 -10.65 -5.98
CA ILE A 20 -29.20 -11.41 -6.90
C ILE A 20 -29.98 -11.76 -8.16
N TYR A 21 -29.55 -11.21 -9.30
CA TYR A 21 -30.12 -11.53 -10.63
C TYR A 21 -29.23 -12.46 -11.44
N SER A 22 -27.92 -12.41 -11.23
CA SER A 22 -26.95 -13.25 -11.93
C SER A 22 -25.74 -13.54 -11.06
N ILE A 23 -25.08 -14.65 -11.34
CA ILE A 23 -23.83 -15.03 -10.69
C ILE A 23 -22.81 -15.30 -11.79
N THR A 24 -21.68 -14.60 -11.72
CA THR A 24 -20.53 -14.83 -12.60
C THR A 24 -19.33 -15.27 -11.76
N HIS A 25 -18.38 -15.94 -12.37
CA HIS A 25 -17.14 -16.36 -11.71
C HIS A 25 -15.94 -16.10 -12.61
N ALA A 26 -14.79 -15.88 -11.98
CA ALA A 26 -13.50 -15.78 -12.64
C ALA A 26 -12.57 -16.86 -12.04
N PRO A 27 -12.13 -17.86 -12.82
CA PRO A 27 -11.19 -18.86 -12.33
C PRO A 27 -9.83 -18.20 -12.05
N CYS A 28 -9.30 -18.46 -10.86
CA CYS A 28 -8.00 -17.95 -10.44
C CYS A 28 -7.07 -19.14 -10.13
N PRO A 29 -5.76 -19.05 -10.51
CA PRO A 29 -4.83 -20.16 -10.33
C PRO A 29 -4.46 -20.41 -8.86
N THR A 30 -4.60 -19.40 -8.00
CA THR A 30 -4.29 -19.50 -6.58
C THR A 30 -5.23 -18.65 -5.73
N GLU A 31 -5.32 -18.96 -4.43
CA GLU A 31 -6.07 -18.17 -3.45
C GLU A 31 -5.56 -16.73 -3.34
N PHE A 32 -4.24 -16.54 -3.45
CA PHE A 32 -3.63 -15.22 -3.42
C PHE A 32 -4.15 -14.33 -4.56
N ILE A 33 -4.12 -14.84 -5.81
CA ILE A 33 -4.64 -14.12 -6.97
C ILE A 33 -6.15 -13.88 -6.86
N ALA A 34 -6.90 -14.86 -6.36
CA ALA A 34 -8.34 -14.70 -6.12
C ALA A 34 -8.64 -13.57 -5.14
N SER A 35 -7.88 -13.49 -4.05
CA SER A 35 -8.03 -12.44 -3.03
C SER A 35 -7.67 -11.05 -3.57
N LEU A 36 -6.63 -10.94 -4.40
CA LEU A 36 -6.28 -9.68 -5.07
C LEU A 36 -7.39 -9.25 -6.04
N LEU A 37 -7.90 -10.18 -6.86
CA LEU A 37 -8.97 -9.91 -7.80
C LEU A 37 -10.27 -9.52 -7.09
N GLU A 38 -10.62 -10.20 -5.98
CA GLU A 38 -11.74 -9.81 -5.13
C GLU A 38 -11.60 -8.37 -4.64
N SER A 39 -10.43 -7.98 -4.16
CA SER A 39 -10.17 -6.62 -3.69
C SER A 39 -10.33 -5.58 -4.80
N VAL A 40 -9.86 -5.88 -6.02
CA VAL A 40 -10.05 -5.04 -7.20
C VAL A 40 -11.53 -4.89 -7.52
N GLU A 41 -12.28 -6.00 -7.60
CA GLU A 41 -13.70 -6.00 -7.96
C GLU A 41 -14.56 -5.31 -6.88
N ILE A 42 -14.28 -5.47 -5.60
CA ILE A 42 -14.96 -4.73 -4.54
C ILE A 42 -14.78 -3.22 -4.70
N LYS A 43 -13.59 -2.76 -5.06
CA LYS A 43 -13.32 -1.33 -5.29
C LYS A 43 -13.98 -0.83 -6.57
N ARG A 44 -13.98 -1.63 -7.64
CA ARG A 44 -14.59 -1.28 -8.93
C ARG A 44 -16.11 -1.21 -8.86
N LEU A 45 -16.75 -2.24 -8.26
CA LEU A 45 -18.21 -2.39 -8.23
C LEU A 45 -18.87 -1.66 -7.05
N TRP A 46 -18.12 -1.40 -6.00
CA TRP A 46 -18.59 -0.78 -4.77
C TRP A 46 -19.90 -1.39 -4.23
N PRO A 47 -19.99 -2.73 -4.07
CA PRO A 47 -21.26 -3.42 -3.85
C PRO A 47 -21.92 -3.00 -2.53
N VAL A 48 -23.25 -2.75 -2.55
CA VAL A 48 -24.01 -2.18 -1.44
C VAL A 48 -23.90 -3.02 -0.17
N PHE A 49 -23.94 -4.35 -0.32
CA PHE A 49 -23.97 -5.29 0.82
C PHE A 49 -22.58 -5.66 1.35
N ASN A 50 -21.51 -5.44 0.58
CA ASN A 50 -20.15 -5.65 1.06
C ASN A 50 -19.63 -4.39 1.77
N LYS A 51 -19.43 -4.50 3.09
CA LYS A 51 -18.88 -3.42 3.92
C LYS A 51 -17.37 -3.57 4.17
N SER A 52 -16.83 -4.78 3.99
CA SER A 52 -15.40 -5.02 4.13
C SER A 52 -14.65 -4.32 3.00
N GLN A 53 -13.42 -3.93 3.25
CA GLN A 53 -12.51 -3.24 2.30
C GLN A 53 -12.98 -1.86 1.79
N LYS A 54 -14.25 -1.45 1.97
CA LYS A 54 -14.74 -0.13 1.54
C LYS A 54 -14.15 1.03 2.37
N ARG A 55 -13.81 0.77 3.63
CA ARG A 55 -13.31 1.79 4.58
C ARG A 55 -11.79 1.95 4.59
N TYR A 56 -11.07 1.15 3.79
CA TYR A 56 -9.62 1.25 3.67
C TYR A 56 -9.29 2.38 2.68
N GLU A 57 -9.33 3.60 3.18
CA GLU A 57 -8.79 4.76 2.50
C GLU A 57 -7.51 5.18 3.21
N GLN A 58 -6.55 5.65 2.44
CA GLN A 58 -5.36 6.28 3.02
C GLN A 58 -5.80 7.63 3.59
N LEU A 59 -5.97 7.67 4.89
CA LEU A 59 -6.47 8.85 5.60
C LEU A 59 -5.35 9.77 6.07
N TRP A 60 -4.13 9.23 6.21
CA TRP A 60 -2.98 9.92 6.79
C TRP A 60 -1.80 9.89 5.83
N GLY A 61 -1.03 10.97 5.84
CA GLY A 61 0.21 11.09 5.07
C GLY A 61 1.33 11.66 5.93
N ILE A 62 2.57 11.26 5.62
CA ILE A 62 3.75 11.98 6.06
C ILE A 62 4.11 12.97 4.95
N TYR A 63 4.24 14.23 5.31
CA TYR A 63 4.56 15.33 4.42
C TYR A 63 5.93 15.91 4.75
N HIS A 64 6.62 16.38 3.72
CA HIS A 64 7.89 17.08 3.83
C HIS A 64 7.70 18.53 3.34
N PHE A 65 8.21 19.49 4.11
CA PHE A 65 8.21 20.90 3.75
C PHE A 65 9.35 21.63 4.44
N GLU A 66 9.67 22.83 3.99
CA GLU A 66 10.63 23.72 4.62
C GLU A 66 9.88 24.81 5.40
N ASP A 67 10.29 25.07 6.63
CA ASP A 67 9.69 26.14 7.45
C ASP A 67 10.39 27.49 7.19
N SER A 68 9.82 28.58 7.69
CA SER A 68 10.33 29.94 7.50
C SER A 68 11.74 30.18 8.06
N ARG A 69 12.26 29.27 8.86
CA ARG A 69 13.62 29.32 9.43
C ARG A 69 14.62 28.48 8.61
N GLY A 70 14.16 27.81 7.55
CA GLY A 70 14.96 26.96 6.69
C GLY A 70 15.13 25.52 7.16
N TYR A 71 14.39 25.06 8.21
CA TYR A 71 14.41 23.66 8.60
C TYR A 71 13.50 22.85 7.69
N ARG A 72 14.00 21.74 7.17
CA ARG A 72 13.20 20.70 6.54
C ARG A 72 12.43 19.92 7.60
N ARG A 73 11.11 19.88 7.50
CA ARG A 73 10.23 19.28 8.50
C ARG A 73 9.47 18.09 7.92
N LEU A 74 9.24 17.09 8.77
CA LEU A 74 8.35 15.97 8.48
C LEU A 74 7.13 16.07 9.40
N ALA A 75 5.93 16.01 8.81
CA ALA A 75 4.68 16.10 9.57
C ALA A 75 3.71 15.02 9.15
N ILE A 76 2.93 14.51 10.10
CA ILE A 76 1.78 13.64 9.81
C ILE A 76 0.54 14.51 9.76
N ASP A 77 -0.21 14.40 8.65
CA ASP A 77 -1.51 15.06 8.51
C ASP A 77 -2.48 14.18 7.73
N LYS A 78 -3.76 14.56 7.78
CA LYS A 78 -4.78 13.93 6.95
C LYS A 78 -4.47 14.14 5.48
N LYS A 79 -4.76 13.12 4.67
CA LYS A 79 -4.54 13.19 3.24
C LYS A 79 -5.36 14.31 2.60
N GLN A 80 -4.69 15.21 1.92
CA GLN A 80 -5.27 16.34 1.21
C GLN A 80 -5.27 16.08 -0.30
N LYS A 81 -6.27 16.64 -1.01
CA LYS A 81 -6.46 16.40 -2.45
C LYS A 81 -5.34 16.95 -3.33
N HIS A 82 -4.66 18.01 -2.87
CA HIS A 82 -3.71 18.76 -3.70
C HIS A 82 -2.25 18.62 -3.25
N THR A 83 -1.99 17.80 -2.24
CA THR A 83 -0.63 17.62 -1.71
C THR A 83 -0.28 16.14 -1.71
N THR A 84 0.83 15.77 -2.34
CA THR A 84 1.31 14.39 -2.39
C THR A 84 2.15 14.10 -1.15
N PRO A 85 1.76 13.18 -0.27
CA PRO A 85 2.57 12.75 0.84
C PRO A 85 3.74 11.87 0.37
N ILE A 86 4.85 11.87 1.11
CA ILE A 86 5.99 10.97 0.89
C ILE A 86 5.65 9.52 1.24
N ALA A 87 4.72 9.32 2.20
CA ALA A 87 4.16 8.02 2.54
C ALA A 87 2.70 8.19 2.97
N SER A 88 1.85 7.20 2.70
CA SER A 88 0.41 7.23 3.04
C SER A 88 0.00 6.02 3.86
N PHE A 89 -0.96 6.21 4.77
CA PHE A 89 -1.39 5.20 5.74
C PHE A 89 -2.89 5.24 5.95
N SER A 90 -3.49 4.06 6.18
CA SER A 90 -4.89 3.96 6.61
C SER A 90 -5.05 4.26 8.10
N MET A 91 -4.02 4.00 8.91
CA MET A 91 -4.04 4.22 10.35
C MET A 91 -2.98 5.23 10.78
N LEU A 92 -3.36 6.12 11.68
CA LEU A 92 -2.47 7.13 12.26
C LEU A 92 -1.27 6.49 12.99
N VAL A 93 -1.50 5.36 13.67
CA VAL A 93 -0.45 4.65 14.42
C VAL A 93 0.68 4.16 13.51
N ASP A 94 0.38 3.76 12.28
CA ASP A 94 1.40 3.30 11.33
C ASP A 94 2.23 4.47 10.79
N ALA A 95 1.60 5.62 10.57
CA ALA A 95 2.31 6.86 10.23
C ALA A 95 3.28 7.27 11.34
N HIS A 96 2.81 7.26 12.61
CA HIS A 96 3.66 7.54 13.76
C HIS A 96 4.81 6.54 13.90
N ARG A 97 4.56 5.25 13.69
CA ARG A 97 5.59 4.19 13.76
C ARG A 97 6.70 4.45 12.75
N LEU A 98 6.35 4.76 11.49
CA LEU A 98 7.36 5.10 10.49
C LEU A 98 8.11 6.38 10.85
N LEU A 99 7.41 7.44 11.24
CA LEU A 99 8.07 8.72 11.55
C LEU A 99 9.01 8.58 12.75
N TRP A 100 8.63 7.84 13.81
CA TRP A 100 9.51 7.51 14.91
C TRP A 100 10.72 6.67 14.51
N LYS A 101 10.54 5.74 13.55
CA LYS A 101 11.66 4.98 12.98
C LYS A 101 12.66 5.90 12.32
N LEU A 102 12.19 6.83 11.46
CA LEU A 102 13.06 7.81 10.80
C LEU A 102 13.79 8.70 11.81
N VAL A 103 13.08 9.18 12.84
CA VAL A 103 13.69 9.99 13.92
C VAL A 103 14.84 9.26 14.59
N LYS A 104 14.68 7.96 14.88
CA LYS A 104 15.72 7.16 15.53
C LYS A 104 16.89 6.80 14.62
N GLU A 105 16.61 6.40 13.37
CA GLU A 105 17.64 5.93 12.43
C GLU A 105 18.47 7.06 11.86
N PHE A 106 17.89 8.24 11.67
CA PHE A 106 18.55 9.40 11.05
C PHE A 106 18.81 10.54 12.04
N GLU A 107 18.64 10.28 13.33
CA GLU A 107 18.88 11.26 14.40
C GLU A 107 18.11 12.58 14.19
N LEU A 108 16.86 12.47 13.68
CA LEU A 108 16.03 13.65 13.46
C LEU A 108 15.52 14.21 14.81
N HIS A 109 15.32 15.54 14.83
CA HIS A 109 14.85 16.21 16.04
C HIS A 109 13.31 16.06 16.19
N PRO A 110 12.80 15.44 17.28
CA PRO A 110 11.35 15.15 17.42
C PRO A 110 10.45 16.38 17.34
N VAL A 111 10.90 17.54 17.84
CA VAL A 111 10.15 18.81 17.77
C VAL A 111 9.99 19.28 16.32
N LEU A 112 11.01 19.08 15.48
CA LEU A 112 10.95 19.42 14.05
C LEU A 112 10.09 18.43 13.25
N CYS A 113 9.78 17.27 13.83
CA CYS A 113 8.88 16.27 13.30
C CYS A 113 7.47 16.28 13.94
N PHE A 114 7.15 17.28 14.76
CA PHE A 114 5.87 17.40 15.50
C PHE A 114 5.53 16.18 16.37
N LEU A 115 6.54 15.45 16.82
CA LEU A 115 6.38 14.28 17.71
C LEU A 115 6.57 14.63 19.18
N ASP A 116 7.21 15.77 19.46
CA ASP A 116 7.36 16.32 20.80
C ASP A 116 6.91 17.78 20.81
N ALA A 117 5.95 18.10 21.68
CA ALA A 117 5.41 19.44 21.84
C ALA A 117 6.11 20.22 22.96
N THR A 118 6.99 19.60 23.75
CA THR A 118 7.61 20.24 24.94
C THR A 118 8.59 21.34 24.58
N GLY A 119 9.17 21.28 23.38
CA GLY A 119 10.03 22.35 22.84
C GLY A 119 11.30 22.65 23.66
N ALA A 120 11.58 21.85 24.67
CA ALA A 120 12.64 22.12 25.65
C ALA A 120 14.06 21.83 25.16
N ALA A 121 14.21 21.14 24.05
CA ALA A 121 15.52 20.78 23.49
C ALA A 121 16.04 21.87 22.57
N GLU A 122 17.34 22.16 22.66
CA GLU A 122 18.04 23.05 21.74
C GLU A 122 17.96 22.51 20.31
N LEU A 123 17.59 23.36 19.34
CA LEU A 123 17.48 22.94 17.96
C LEU A 123 18.86 22.72 17.34
N PRO A 124 19.03 21.70 16.51
CA PRO A 124 20.27 21.41 15.83
C PRO A 124 20.63 22.50 14.79
N GLU A 125 21.87 22.51 14.34
CA GLU A 125 22.30 23.36 13.24
C GLU A 125 21.53 22.99 11.96
N ILE A 126 21.03 24.00 11.23
CA ILE A 126 20.09 23.83 10.09
C ILE A 126 20.66 22.94 9.00
N THR A 127 21.91 23.21 8.58
CA THR A 127 22.53 22.49 7.45
C THR A 127 22.73 21.01 7.76
N SER A 128 23.21 20.72 8.98
CA SER A 128 23.44 19.35 9.43
C SER A 128 22.11 18.59 9.59
N TYR A 129 21.11 19.21 10.19
CA TYR A 129 19.78 18.63 10.33
C TYR A 129 19.11 18.36 8.98
N ASN A 130 19.16 19.32 8.04
CA ASN A 130 18.58 19.16 6.72
C ASN A 130 19.26 18.04 5.91
N ARG A 131 20.55 17.79 6.17
CA ARG A 131 21.26 16.63 5.59
C ARG A 131 20.71 15.30 6.14
N SER A 132 20.46 15.23 7.45
CA SER A 132 19.81 14.05 8.07
C SER A 132 18.41 13.79 7.50
N VAL A 133 17.61 14.84 7.31
CA VAL A 133 16.28 14.71 6.67
C VAL A 133 16.43 14.25 5.21
N ALA A 134 17.39 14.78 4.43
CA ALA A 134 17.63 14.32 3.07
C ALA A 134 18.00 12.83 3.04
N ALA A 135 18.90 12.37 3.90
CA ALA A 135 19.24 10.96 4.01
C ALA A 135 18.04 10.06 4.36
N ALA A 136 17.14 10.53 5.25
CA ALA A 136 15.90 9.83 5.57
C ALA A 136 14.96 9.73 4.35
N LEU A 137 14.85 10.78 3.55
CA LEU A 137 14.04 10.79 2.33
C LEU A 137 14.65 9.86 1.26
N ASP A 138 15.97 9.90 1.05
CA ASP A 138 16.67 9.01 0.12
C ASP A 138 16.50 7.54 0.54
N TRP A 139 16.56 7.26 1.83
CA TRP A 139 16.31 5.92 2.35
C TRP A 139 14.87 5.46 2.06
N LEU A 140 13.87 6.33 2.25
CA LEU A 140 12.48 6.02 1.91
C LEU A 140 12.30 5.75 0.41
N GLU A 141 12.98 6.50 -0.43
CA GLU A 141 12.95 6.30 -1.88
C GLU A 141 13.58 4.97 -2.27
N ALA A 142 14.73 4.63 -1.66
CA ALA A 142 15.42 3.36 -1.89
C ALA A 142 14.60 2.12 -1.42
N GLN A 143 13.61 2.30 -0.53
CA GLN A 143 12.67 1.22 -0.16
C GLN A 143 11.61 0.94 -1.23
N LYS A 144 11.51 1.75 -2.27
CA LYS A 144 10.58 1.56 -3.39
C LYS A 144 11.14 0.53 -4.36
N GLU A 145 11.17 -0.72 -3.91
CA GLU A 145 11.66 -1.82 -4.74
C GLU A 145 10.70 -2.15 -5.89
N THR A 146 11.28 -2.53 -7.02
CA THR A 146 10.55 -3.17 -8.12
C THR A 146 10.76 -4.67 -8.02
N PHE A 147 9.67 -5.43 -7.97
CA PHE A 147 9.73 -6.88 -7.89
C PHE A 147 8.52 -7.56 -8.52
N LEU A 148 8.71 -8.81 -8.89
CA LEU A 148 7.68 -9.70 -9.41
C LEU A 148 7.42 -10.82 -8.39
N ILE A 149 6.17 -11.02 -8.01
CA ILE A 149 5.77 -12.22 -7.28
C ILE A 149 5.31 -13.26 -8.30
N ARG A 150 5.88 -14.47 -8.25
CA ARG A 150 5.44 -15.61 -9.05
C ARG A 150 4.68 -16.59 -8.18
N ASP A 151 3.41 -16.83 -8.52
CA ASP A 151 2.58 -17.80 -7.79
C ASP A 151 1.91 -18.77 -8.79
N LYS A 152 2.52 -19.95 -8.96
CA LYS A 152 2.25 -20.91 -10.04
C LYS A 152 2.45 -20.26 -11.42
N GLU A 153 1.38 -20.18 -12.23
CA GLU A 153 1.40 -19.58 -13.57
C GLU A 153 1.06 -18.09 -13.56
N ALA A 154 0.66 -17.55 -12.41
CA ALA A 154 0.32 -16.14 -12.27
C ALA A 154 1.47 -15.32 -11.69
N CYS A 155 1.47 -14.05 -12.05
CA CYS A 155 2.45 -13.08 -11.60
C CYS A 155 1.78 -11.79 -11.15
N VAL A 156 2.40 -11.15 -10.16
CA VAL A 156 2.02 -9.84 -9.63
C VAL A 156 3.23 -8.94 -9.71
N LEU A 157 3.12 -7.81 -10.40
CA LEU A 157 4.19 -6.83 -10.53
C LEU A 157 3.96 -5.68 -9.54
N VAL A 158 5.00 -5.40 -8.77
CA VAL A 158 5.16 -4.17 -7.99
C VAL A 158 6.29 -3.38 -8.62
N GLU A 159 6.00 -2.16 -9.03
CA GLU A 159 6.95 -1.23 -9.64
C GLU A 159 7.12 -0.02 -8.74
N GLU A 160 8.37 0.31 -8.39
CA GLU A 160 8.68 1.42 -7.48
C GLU A 160 7.80 1.42 -6.21
N GLY A 161 7.64 0.25 -5.60
CA GLY A 161 6.84 0.05 -4.39
C GLY A 161 5.32 0.16 -4.58
N LYS A 162 4.82 0.27 -5.82
CA LYS A 162 3.40 0.36 -6.15
C LYS A 162 2.93 -0.87 -6.91
N PHE A 163 1.75 -1.37 -6.57
CA PHE A 163 1.12 -2.43 -7.35
C PHE A 163 0.80 -1.94 -8.77
N TYR A 164 1.42 -2.55 -9.76
CA TYR A 164 1.13 -2.27 -11.17
C TYR A 164 -0.04 -3.09 -11.68
N GLY A 165 0.04 -4.42 -11.52
CA GLY A 165 -0.95 -5.32 -12.09
C GLY A 165 -0.62 -6.79 -11.86
N MET A 166 -1.47 -7.65 -12.39
CA MET A 166 -1.32 -9.09 -12.31
C MET A 166 -1.76 -9.77 -13.62
N GLY A 167 -1.22 -10.95 -13.87
CA GLY A 167 -1.53 -11.73 -15.08
C GLY A 167 -0.76 -13.02 -15.13
N LYS A 168 -0.68 -13.60 -16.34
CA LYS A 168 0.08 -14.80 -16.64
C LYS A 168 1.26 -14.43 -17.53
N ILE A 169 2.45 -14.87 -17.15
CA ILE A 169 3.66 -14.64 -17.93
C ILE A 169 4.04 -15.94 -18.65
N GLU A 170 4.39 -15.84 -19.90
CA GLU A 170 4.90 -16.95 -20.71
C GLU A 170 6.21 -17.49 -20.14
N LYS A 171 6.46 -18.80 -20.31
CA LYS A 171 7.62 -19.48 -19.69
C LYS A 171 8.96 -18.91 -20.12
N ASP A 172 9.03 -18.41 -21.37
CA ASP A 172 10.27 -17.92 -21.97
C ASP A 172 10.44 -16.40 -21.83
N THR A 173 9.56 -15.74 -21.06
CA THR A 173 9.66 -14.31 -20.82
C THR A 173 10.89 -13.99 -20.00
N ASP A 174 11.70 -13.04 -20.48
CA ASP A 174 12.79 -12.46 -19.70
C ASP A 174 12.22 -11.59 -18.57
N ILE A 175 12.18 -12.16 -17.37
CA ILE A 175 11.65 -11.52 -16.18
C ILE A 175 12.61 -10.52 -15.51
N THR A 176 13.80 -10.33 -16.07
CA THR A 176 14.74 -9.30 -15.60
C THR A 176 14.42 -7.92 -16.18
N ARG A 177 13.60 -7.86 -17.22
CA ARG A 177 13.23 -6.63 -17.92
C ARG A 177 11.73 -6.36 -17.81
N ILE A 178 11.42 -5.23 -17.20
CA ILE A 178 10.04 -4.82 -16.92
C ILE A 178 9.22 -4.62 -18.20
N GLU A 179 9.87 -4.20 -19.30
CA GLU A 179 9.26 -3.98 -20.61
C GLU A 179 8.69 -5.27 -21.23
N HIS A 180 9.28 -6.44 -20.88
CA HIS A 180 8.81 -7.75 -21.36
C HIS A 180 7.67 -8.30 -20.49
N ILE A 181 7.57 -7.82 -19.24
CA ILE A 181 6.58 -8.27 -18.25
C ILE A 181 5.25 -7.50 -18.41
N LYS A 182 5.32 -6.17 -18.46
CA LYS A 182 4.14 -5.29 -18.47
C LYS A 182 3.10 -5.62 -19.53
N PRO A 183 3.46 -5.92 -20.81
CA PRO A 183 2.48 -6.23 -21.85
C PRO A 183 1.64 -7.48 -21.57
N GLN A 184 2.12 -8.37 -20.71
CA GLN A 184 1.46 -9.63 -20.35
C GLN A 184 0.59 -9.51 -19.10
N LEU A 185 0.62 -8.36 -18.43
CA LEU A 185 -0.14 -8.09 -17.21
C LEU A 185 -1.32 -7.16 -17.47
N VAL A 186 -2.39 -7.38 -16.73
CA VAL A 186 -3.50 -6.43 -16.68
C VAL A 186 -3.21 -5.42 -15.56
N PRO A 187 -3.12 -4.12 -15.88
CA PRO A 187 -2.93 -3.10 -14.87
C PRO A 187 -4.22 -2.89 -14.07
N TYR A 188 -4.07 -2.67 -12.77
CA TYR A 188 -5.18 -2.38 -11.87
C TYR A 188 -4.85 -1.18 -10.97
N PRO A 189 -5.84 -0.38 -10.59
CA PRO A 189 -5.64 0.70 -9.65
C PRO A 189 -5.22 0.15 -8.28
N GLU A 190 -4.14 0.70 -7.74
CA GLU A 190 -3.64 0.33 -6.42
C GLU A 190 -4.61 0.79 -5.31
N ASN A 191 -4.70 0.01 -4.26
CA ASN A 191 -5.33 0.40 -3.01
C ASN A 191 -4.56 -0.19 -1.81
N GLU A 192 -4.82 0.31 -0.61
CA GLU A 192 -4.10 -0.09 0.60
C GLU A 192 -4.29 -1.56 0.97
N VAL A 193 -5.47 -2.12 0.67
CA VAL A 193 -5.74 -3.55 0.91
C VAL A 193 -4.85 -4.41 0.04
N LEU A 194 -4.76 -4.08 -1.27
CA LEU A 194 -3.86 -4.77 -2.20
C LEU A 194 -2.40 -4.67 -1.76
N ARG A 195 -1.96 -3.45 -1.40
CA ARG A 195 -0.59 -3.22 -0.92
C ARG A 195 -0.27 -4.07 0.31
N SER A 196 -1.18 -4.10 1.29
CA SER A 196 -1.02 -4.92 2.49
C SER A 196 -0.99 -6.41 2.18
N MET A 197 -1.90 -6.90 1.32
CA MET A 197 -1.94 -8.30 0.90
C MET A 197 -0.65 -8.73 0.19
N ILE A 198 -0.17 -7.89 -0.74
CA ILE A 198 1.06 -8.14 -1.51
C ILE A 198 2.28 -8.18 -0.60
N ARG A 199 2.40 -7.20 0.30
CA ARG A 199 3.50 -7.15 1.28
C ARG A 199 3.51 -8.38 2.17
N ASN A 200 2.38 -8.72 2.80
CA ASN A 200 2.27 -9.88 3.67
C ASN A 200 2.59 -11.20 2.92
N PHE A 201 2.20 -11.29 1.65
CA PHE A 201 2.52 -12.45 0.84
C PHE A 201 4.02 -12.53 0.50
N ALA A 202 4.63 -11.42 0.12
CA ALA A 202 6.05 -11.33 -0.18
C ALA A 202 6.92 -11.67 1.05
N GLU A 203 6.56 -11.16 2.23
CA GLU A 203 7.23 -11.47 3.50
C GLU A 203 7.09 -12.95 3.88
N ARG A 204 5.92 -13.54 3.67
CA ARG A 204 5.65 -14.96 3.99
C ARG A 204 6.30 -15.94 3.02
N TYR A 205 6.45 -15.54 1.75
CA TYR A 205 6.96 -16.39 0.67
C TYR A 205 8.09 -15.71 -0.11
N PRO A 206 9.23 -15.37 0.52
CA PRO A 206 10.31 -14.62 -0.13
C PRO A 206 10.90 -15.36 -1.34
N HIS A 207 10.83 -16.69 -1.37
CA HIS A 207 11.30 -17.52 -2.50
C HIS A 207 10.45 -17.35 -3.78
N LYS A 208 9.26 -16.74 -3.68
CA LYS A 208 8.40 -16.42 -4.83
C LYS A 208 8.63 -14.99 -5.36
N VAL A 209 9.46 -14.21 -4.69
CA VAL A 209 9.76 -12.81 -5.04
C VAL A 209 11.03 -12.75 -5.87
N VAL A 210 10.93 -12.13 -7.04
CA VAL A 210 12.06 -11.87 -7.94
C VAL A 210 12.26 -10.37 -8.01
N LYS A 211 13.38 -9.87 -7.52
CA LYS A 211 13.73 -8.45 -7.63
C LYS A 211 14.12 -8.14 -9.08
N ILE A 212 13.61 -7.03 -9.59
CA ILE A 212 13.89 -6.51 -10.92
C ILE A 212 14.73 -5.24 -10.74
N ALA A 213 15.85 -5.20 -11.43
CA ALA A 213 16.81 -4.08 -11.34
C ALA A 213 16.33 -2.89 -12.19
#